data_c705514671271783e15c5c5f93a3967c
#
_entry.id   c705514671271783e15c5c5f93a3967c
#
_cell.length_a   1.000
_cell.length_b   1.000
_cell.length_c   1.000
_cell.angle_alpha   90.00
_cell.angle_beta   90.00
_cell.angle_gamma   90.00
#
_symmetry.space_group_name_H-M   'P 1'
#
loop_
_entity.id
_entity.type
_entity.pdbx_description
1 polymer ?
#
loop_
_entity_poly.entity_id
_entity_poly.type
_entity_poly.pdbx_seq_one_letter_code
_entity_poly.pdbx_strand_id
1 'polypeptide(L)'
;MIIPSTPQLIAMTTPDQNHAFAFLSAANFLKAPSLSEAPESRFAVAGVAWDGCVTNRPGARFGPSAIRRASHMLCDGVHPYFDVSPLGQLCDAGDLSLPNTSLEGMRHALMPLADRLISQHHMLWLGGDHSITLPLLRAYKRIFGRPLALVHFDAHCDT
;
A
#
# COMPACT_ATOMS: atom_id res chain seq x y z
N MET A 1 3.28 -26.87 28.99
CA MET A 1 2.66 -26.14 27.89
C MET A 1 3.32 -24.76 27.85
N ILE A 2 4.34 -24.59 27.01
CA ILE A 2 5.16 -23.36 26.96
C ILE A 2 4.53 -22.48 25.91
N ILE A 3 4.03 -21.33 26.32
CA ILE A 3 3.49 -20.28 25.43
C ILE A 3 4.69 -19.67 24.71
N PRO A 4 4.76 -19.64 23.39
CA PRO A 4 5.85 -18.96 22.69
C PRO A 4 5.74 -17.46 22.93
N SER A 5 6.88 -16.87 23.30
CA SER A 5 7.08 -15.45 23.51
C SER A 5 6.62 -14.64 22.28
N THR A 6 5.92 -13.55 22.56
CA THR A 6 5.52 -12.50 21.63
C THR A 6 6.66 -12.16 20.64
N PRO A 7 6.42 -12.15 19.32
CA PRO A 7 7.45 -11.70 18.38
C PRO A 7 7.77 -10.24 18.70
N GLN A 8 9.06 -9.98 18.96
CA GLN A 8 9.54 -8.60 19.07
C GLN A 8 9.11 -7.83 17.83
N LEU A 9 8.36 -6.75 18.04
CA LEU A 9 8.08 -5.73 17.06
C LEU A 9 9.44 -5.22 16.54
N ILE A 10 9.91 -5.75 15.43
CA ILE A 10 11.02 -5.15 14.72
C ILE A 10 10.48 -3.80 14.25
N ALA A 11 10.93 -2.74 14.92
CA ALA A 11 10.59 -1.39 14.56
C ALA A 11 10.72 -1.26 13.04
N MET A 12 9.64 -0.88 12.37
CA MET A 12 9.77 -0.33 11.04
C MET A 12 10.68 0.88 11.24
N THR A 13 11.94 0.77 10.84
CA THR A 13 12.71 1.97 10.61
C THR A 13 11.88 2.77 9.61
N THR A 14 11.25 3.84 10.10
CA THR A 14 10.80 4.91 9.21
C THR A 14 11.97 5.12 8.25
N PRO A 15 11.74 5.08 6.93
CA PRO A 15 12.83 5.37 6.00
C PRO A 15 13.50 6.62 6.51
N ASP A 16 14.83 6.59 6.64
CA ASP A 16 15.59 7.76 7.03
C ASP A 16 15.07 8.89 6.15
N GLN A 17 14.39 9.86 6.73
CA GLN A 17 13.69 10.91 5.98
C GLN A 17 14.65 11.69 5.08
N ASN A 18 15.94 11.55 5.33
CA ASN A 18 17.01 12.13 4.52
C ASN A 18 17.21 11.41 3.16
N HIS A 19 16.60 10.25 2.94
CA HIS A 19 16.71 9.47 1.69
C HIS A 19 15.36 9.20 1.02
N ALA A 20 14.27 9.79 1.54
CA ALA A 20 12.96 9.66 0.91
C ALA A 20 12.92 10.41 -0.43
N PHE A 21 12.44 9.76 -1.48
CA PHE A 21 12.23 10.43 -2.76
C PHE A 21 11.18 11.54 -2.62
N ALA A 22 11.41 12.68 -3.28
CA ALA A 22 10.53 13.85 -3.21
C ALA A 22 9.08 13.60 -3.69
N PHE A 23 8.82 12.51 -4.42
CA PHE A 23 7.49 12.13 -4.87
C PHE A 23 6.69 11.30 -3.87
N LEU A 24 7.31 10.83 -2.78
CA LEU A 24 6.61 10.11 -1.72
C LEU A 24 5.72 11.07 -0.92
N SER A 25 4.57 10.57 -0.49
CA SER A 25 3.59 11.40 0.23
C SER A 25 3.94 11.53 1.70
N ALA A 26 3.84 12.75 2.22
CA ALA A 26 3.86 13.01 3.65
C ALA A 26 2.44 13.08 4.27
N ALA A 27 1.37 13.01 3.44
CA ALA A 27 -0.02 13.06 3.89
C ALA A 27 -0.60 11.65 3.99
N ASN A 28 -1.46 11.42 4.98
CA ASN A 28 -2.19 10.16 5.14
C ASN A 28 -3.53 10.21 4.40
N PHE A 29 -3.98 9.06 3.89
CA PHE A 29 -5.27 8.91 3.24
C PHE A 29 -6.41 9.16 4.23
N LEU A 30 -7.39 9.99 3.86
CA LEU A 30 -8.52 10.40 4.70
C LEU A 30 -8.11 10.97 6.08
N LYS A 31 -6.89 11.45 6.25
CA LYS A 31 -6.34 11.85 7.55
C LYS A 31 -6.33 10.71 8.59
N ALA A 32 -6.37 9.45 8.12
CA ALA A 32 -6.28 8.29 8.99
C ALA A 32 -4.97 8.28 9.79
N PRO A 33 -4.93 7.66 10.97
CA PRO A 33 -3.68 7.52 11.71
C PRO A 33 -2.65 6.72 10.89
N SER A 34 -1.38 6.95 11.16
CA SER A 34 -0.30 6.13 10.59
C SER A 34 -0.36 4.69 11.11
N LEU A 35 0.29 3.78 10.40
CA LEU A 35 0.40 2.38 10.84
C LEU A 35 1.04 2.26 12.23
N SER A 36 1.97 3.14 12.60
CA SER A 36 2.61 3.14 13.93
C SER A 36 1.68 3.62 15.04
N GLU A 37 0.70 4.48 14.73
CA GLU A 37 -0.29 4.98 15.69
C GLU A 37 -1.48 4.03 15.88
N ALA A 38 -1.81 3.25 14.84
CA ALA A 38 -2.94 2.33 14.86
C ALA A 38 -2.58 0.95 14.22
N PRO A 39 -1.62 0.21 14.79
CA PRO A 39 -1.11 -1.04 14.21
C PRO A 39 -2.14 -2.18 14.18
N GLU A 40 -3.21 -2.10 14.97
CA GLU A 40 -4.28 -3.10 15.05
C GLU A 40 -5.44 -2.80 14.07
N SER A 41 -5.31 -1.79 13.22
CA SER A 41 -6.35 -1.46 12.24
C SER A 41 -6.65 -2.64 11.33
N ARG A 42 -7.92 -2.87 11.07
CA ARG A 42 -8.35 -3.95 10.16
C ARG A 42 -7.94 -3.70 8.72
N PHE A 43 -7.97 -2.44 8.29
CA PHE A 43 -7.64 -2.00 6.94
C PHE A 43 -6.39 -1.13 6.95
N ALA A 44 -5.54 -1.29 5.95
CA ALA A 44 -4.40 -0.41 5.78
C ALA A 44 -4.26 0.06 4.32
N VAL A 45 -3.88 1.32 4.18
CA VAL A 45 -3.53 1.92 2.89
C VAL A 45 -2.01 1.91 2.75
N ALA A 46 -1.50 1.53 1.59
CA ALA A 46 -0.07 1.66 1.28
C ALA A 46 0.13 2.14 -0.15
N GLY A 47 1.09 3.03 -0.34
CA GLY A 47 1.45 3.55 -1.65
C GLY A 47 2.63 2.79 -2.26
N VAL A 48 2.51 2.46 -3.56
CA VAL A 48 3.59 1.90 -4.38
C VAL A 48 3.88 2.89 -5.51
N ALA A 49 4.68 3.89 -5.19
CA ALA A 49 4.96 5.04 -6.05
C ALA A 49 6.00 4.68 -7.13
N TRP A 50 5.62 3.82 -8.08
CA TRP A 50 6.44 3.30 -9.16
C TRP A 50 5.81 3.57 -10.53
N ASP A 51 6.63 3.95 -11.54
CA ASP A 51 6.20 4.12 -12.93
C ASP A 51 7.31 3.78 -13.95
N GLY A 52 8.18 2.84 -13.59
CA GLY A 52 9.28 2.43 -14.47
C GLY A 52 8.86 1.59 -15.69
N CYS A 53 7.59 1.19 -15.80
CA CYS A 53 7.06 0.37 -16.90
C CYS A 53 5.98 1.08 -17.73
N VAL A 54 5.84 2.40 -17.61
CA VAL A 54 4.92 3.15 -18.46
C VAL A 54 5.40 3.21 -19.90
N THR A 55 4.51 3.01 -20.86
CA THR A 55 4.82 2.99 -22.30
C THR A 55 4.69 4.34 -22.97
N ASN A 56 3.99 5.31 -22.37
CA ASN A 56 3.72 6.60 -22.98
C ASN A 56 4.13 7.77 -22.07
N ARG A 57 3.39 8.02 -21.00
CA ARG A 57 3.59 9.20 -20.15
C ARG A 57 3.96 8.79 -18.73
N PRO A 58 5.18 9.10 -18.24
CA PRO A 58 5.53 8.91 -16.84
C PRO A 58 4.71 9.85 -15.95
N GLY A 59 4.61 9.51 -14.67
CA GLY A 59 3.88 10.31 -13.67
C GLY A 59 2.97 9.49 -12.76
N ALA A 60 2.72 8.22 -13.07
CA ALA A 60 1.92 7.35 -12.22
C ALA A 60 2.49 7.22 -10.79
N ARG A 61 3.80 7.40 -10.60
CA ARG A 61 4.45 7.45 -9.27
C ARG A 61 3.91 8.53 -8.35
N PHE A 62 3.30 9.58 -8.90
CA PHE A 62 2.65 10.64 -8.11
C PHE A 62 1.21 10.30 -7.69
N GLY A 63 0.67 9.18 -8.18
CA GLY A 63 -0.69 8.74 -7.92
C GLY A 63 -1.00 8.62 -6.42
N PRO A 64 -0.21 7.89 -5.62
CA PRO A 64 -0.46 7.75 -4.19
C PRO A 64 -0.54 9.10 -3.46
N SER A 65 0.40 10.01 -3.75
CA SER A 65 0.40 11.35 -3.19
C SER A 65 -0.82 12.18 -3.61
N ALA A 66 -1.20 12.11 -4.90
CA ALA A 66 -2.36 12.84 -5.41
C ALA A 66 -3.67 12.33 -4.80
N ILE A 67 -3.84 11.01 -4.68
CA ILE A 67 -5.01 10.38 -4.08
C ILE A 67 -5.15 10.77 -2.60
N ARG A 68 -4.04 10.73 -1.83
CA ARG A 68 -4.07 11.14 -0.43
C ARG A 68 -4.45 12.60 -0.26
N ARG A 69 -3.86 13.51 -1.07
CA ARG A 69 -4.25 14.92 -1.02
C ARG A 69 -5.71 15.14 -1.39
N ALA A 70 -6.20 14.46 -2.41
CA ALA A 70 -7.60 14.55 -2.81
C ALA A 70 -8.54 14.02 -1.72
N SER A 71 -8.16 12.96 -1.00
CA SER A 71 -8.96 12.41 0.09
C SER A 71 -9.18 13.38 1.25
N HIS A 72 -8.31 14.39 1.42
CA HIS A 72 -8.49 15.41 2.44
C HIS A 72 -9.66 16.37 2.19
N MET A 73 -10.20 16.38 0.97
CA MET A 73 -11.43 17.10 0.63
C MET A 73 -12.68 16.45 1.22
N LEU A 74 -12.59 15.17 1.61
CA LEU A 74 -13.67 14.47 2.28
C LEU A 74 -13.66 14.85 3.77
N CYS A 75 -14.76 15.50 4.22
CA CYS A 75 -14.80 16.13 5.55
C CYS A 75 -14.78 15.10 6.68
N ASP A 76 -15.54 14.03 6.56
CA ASP A 76 -15.79 13.03 7.59
C ASP A 76 -15.56 11.58 7.13
N GLY A 77 -15.30 11.37 5.84
CA GLY A 77 -15.10 10.05 5.27
C GLY A 77 -16.33 9.13 5.36
N VAL A 78 -17.53 9.68 5.60
CA VAL A 78 -18.77 8.92 5.68
C VAL A 78 -19.33 8.67 4.28
N HIS A 79 -19.69 7.42 4.00
CA HIS A 79 -20.31 7.06 2.73
C HIS A 79 -21.77 7.53 2.69
N PRO A 80 -22.18 8.33 1.67
CA PRO A 80 -23.46 9.03 1.70
C PRO A 80 -24.70 8.13 1.65
N TYR A 81 -24.58 6.89 1.14
CA TYR A 81 -25.70 5.95 1.05
C TYR A 81 -25.71 4.91 2.17
N PHE A 82 -24.56 4.55 2.70
CA PHE A 82 -24.44 3.47 3.68
C PHE A 82 -24.24 3.98 5.10
N ASP A 83 -24.03 5.27 5.27
CA ASP A 83 -23.80 5.93 6.57
C ASP A 83 -22.71 5.22 7.40
N VAL A 84 -21.62 4.84 6.71
CA VAL A 84 -20.47 4.17 7.33
C VAL A 84 -19.18 4.91 6.99
N SER A 85 -18.26 4.94 7.94
CA SER A 85 -16.91 5.48 7.77
C SER A 85 -15.87 4.40 8.05
N PRO A 86 -14.80 4.29 7.25
CA PRO A 86 -13.72 3.37 7.50
C PRO A 86 -12.74 3.88 8.57
N LEU A 87 -12.81 5.16 8.97
CA LEU A 87 -11.77 5.83 9.75
C LEU A 87 -11.45 5.14 11.08
N GLY A 88 -12.42 4.55 11.76
CA GLY A 88 -12.20 3.81 13.01
C GLY A 88 -11.47 2.47 12.86
N GLN A 89 -11.26 2.01 11.63
CA GLN A 89 -10.63 0.71 11.34
C GLN A 89 -9.53 0.81 10.27
N LEU A 90 -9.14 2.02 9.88
CA LEU A 90 -8.22 2.32 8.80
C LEU A 90 -6.95 2.97 9.34
N CYS A 91 -5.79 2.52 8.88
CA CYS A 91 -4.52 3.22 9.03
C CYS A 91 -3.83 3.43 7.68
N ASP A 92 -2.84 4.31 7.65
CA ASP A 92 -2.01 4.53 6.46
C ASP A 92 -0.56 4.11 6.75
N ALA A 93 -0.07 3.15 5.99
CA ALA A 93 1.30 2.65 6.06
C ALA A 93 2.30 3.55 5.30
N GLY A 94 1.82 4.63 4.69
CA GLY A 94 2.64 5.52 3.88
C GLY A 94 3.00 4.94 2.52
N ASP A 95 3.93 5.59 1.83
CA ASP A 95 4.49 5.08 0.58
C ASP A 95 5.68 4.17 0.88
N LEU A 96 5.68 2.99 0.26
CA LEU A 96 6.78 2.04 0.41
C LEU A 96 8.04 2.57 -0.26
N SER A 97 9.15 2.58 0.47
CA SER A 97 10.45 2.96 -0.06
C SER A 97 11.00 1.81 -0.91
N LEU A 98 11.02 2.00 -2.23
CA LEU A 98 11.40 0.97 -3.21
C LEU A 98 12.51 1.48 -4.13
N PRO A 99 13.40 0.61 -4.61
CA PRO A 99 14.35 0.96 -5.67
C PRO A 99 13.58 1.45 -6.92
N ASN A 100 14.02 2.57 -7.51
CA ASN A 100 13.35 3.18 -8.66
C ASN A 100 14.13 3.01 -9.97
N THR A 101 15.20 2.21 -9.98
CA THR A 101 16.11 2.05 -11.12
C THR A 101 15.88 0.80 -11.95
N SER A 102 15.20 -0.21 -11.39
CA SER A 102 14.90 -1.45 -12.12
C SER A 102 13.61 -2.08 -11.65
N LEU A 103 12.86 -2.67 -12.59
CA LEU A 103 11.62 -3.40 -12.32
C LEU A 103 11.87 -4.62 -11.41
N GLU A 104 12.95 -5.34 -11.63
CA GLU A 104 13.30 -6.51 -10.83
C GLU A 104 13.65 -6.10 -9.40
N GLY A 105 14.45 -5.05 -9.22
CA GLY A 105 14.76 -4.51 -7.90
C GLY A 105 13.52 -4.04 -7.15
N MET A 106 12.60 -3.33 -7.82
CA MET A 106 11.32 -2.94 -7.25
C MET A 106 10.51 -4.15 -6.80
N ARG A 107 10.33 -5.17 -7.68
CA ARG A 107 9.57 -6.38 -7.35
C ARG A 107 10.16 -7.16 -6.19
N HIS A 108 11.49 -7.29 -6.17
CA HIS A 108 12.19 -7.98 -5.09
C HIS A 108 12.02 -7.28 -3.74
N ALA A 109 12.10 -5.96 -3.72
CA ALA A 109 11.93 -5.17 -2.51
C ALA A 109 10.45 -5.08 -2.05
N LEU A 110 9.50 -5.00 -2.99
CA LEU A 110 8.07 -4.90 -2.69
C LEU A 110 7.52 -6.16 -2.02
N MET A 111 7.95 -7.35 -2.46
CA MET A 111 7.36 -8.61 -2.02
C MET A 111 7.39 -8.82 -0.51
N PRO A 112 8.52 -8.71 0.21
CA PRO A 112 8.55 -8.91 1.66
C PRO A 112 7.76 -7.84 2.42
N LEU A 113 7.70 -6.61 1.91
CA LEU A 113 6.89 -5.55 2.50
C LEU A 113 5.39 -5.84 2.35
N ALA A 114 4.98 -6.29 1.16
CA ALA A 114 3.61 -6.71 0.88
C ALA A 114 3.19 -7.91 1.74
N ASP A 115 4.05 -8.93 1.87
CA ASP A 115 3.78 -10.10 2.72
C ASP A 115 3.47 -9.70 4.15
N ARG A 116 4.28 -8.82 4.71
CA ARG A 116 4.10 -8.33 6.07
C ARG A 116 2.78 -7.60 6.24
N LEU A 117 2.44 -6.67 5.33
CA LEU A 117 1.21 -5.89 5.42
C LEU A 117 -0.03 -6.77 5.20
N ILE A 118 -0.01 -7.64 4.18
CA ILE A 118 -1.12 -8.54 3.85
C ILE A 118 -1.40 -9.55 4.99
N SER A 119 -0.37 -9.97 5.73
CA SER A 119 -0.54 -10.90 6.84
C SER A 119 -1.26 -10.29 8.05
N GLN A 120 -1.30 -8.97 8.15
CA GLN A 120 -1.84 -8.24 9.30
C GLN A 120 -3.12 -7.45 8.97
N HIS A 121 -3.28 -7.00 7.71
CA HIS A 121 -4.34 -6.08 7.32
C HIS A 121 -5.01 -6.48 6.00
N HIS A 122 -6.25 -6.05 5.83
CA HIS A 122 -6.84 -5.93 4.50
C HIS A 122 -6.29 -4.68 3.81
N MET A 123 -5.60 -4.88 2.69
CA MET A 123 -4.84 -3.81 2.04
C MET A 123 -5.64 -3.08 0.97
N LEU A 124 -5.50 -1.75 0.94
CA LEU A 124 -5.79 -0.87 -0.18
C LEU A 124 -4.45 -0.36 -0.74
N TRP A 125 -4.09 -0.79 -1.94
CA TRP A 125 -2.86 -0.40 -2.60
C TRP A 125 -3.09 0.80 -3.51
N LEU A 126 -2.34 1.88 -3.30
CA LEU A 126 -2.33 3.03 -4.17
C LEU A 126 -1.15 2.89 -5.14
N GLY A 127 -1.41 2.72 -6.41
CA GLY A 127 -0.39 2.63 -7.44
C GLY A 127 -0.04 4.02 -8.01
N GLY A 128 0.89 4.00 -8.71
CA GLY A 128 1.92 3.57 -9.61
C GLY A 128 1.35 2.96 -10.88
N ASP A 129 2.25 2.50 -11.71
CA ASP A 129 1.88 1.81 -12.93
C ASP A 129 1.42 0.36 -12.65
N HIS A 130 0.84 -0.27 -13.68
CA HIS A 130 0.22 -1.59 -13.53
C HIS A 130 1.22 -2.73 -13.24
N SER A 131 2.52 -2.53 -13.44
CA SER A 131 3.56 -3.55 -13.18
C SER A 131 3.68 -3.96 -11.70
N ILE A 132 3.11 -3.14 -10.78
CA ILE A 132 3.05 -3.45 -9.35
C ILE A 132 2.07 -4.58 -9.02
N THR A 133 1.08 -4.84 -9.89
CA THR A 133 0.01 -5.81 -9.62
C THR A 133 0.54 -7.23 -9.50
N LEU A 134 1.44 -7.65 -10.39
CA LEU A 134 1.99 -9.01 -10.36
C LEU A 134 2.70 -9.37 -9.05
N PRO A 135 3.65 -8.58 -8.53
CA PRO A 135 4.28 -8.88 -7.24
C PRO A 135 3.29 -8.86 -6.07
N LEU A 136 2.29 -7.97 -6.08
CA LEU A 136 1.24 -7.95 -5.05
C LEU A 136 0.37 -9.22 -5.09
N LEU A 137 -0.08 -9.66 -6.26
CA LEU A 137 -0.85 -10.91 -6.39
C LEU A 137 -0.04 -12.14 -5.98
N ARG A 138 1.26 -12.16 -6.27
CA ARG A 138 2.18 -13.20 -5.79
C ARG A 138 2.28 -13.23 -4.27
N ALA A 139 2.33 -12.06 -3.62
CA ALA A 139 2.32 -11.94 -2.18
C ALA A 139 1.00 -12.48 -1.59
N TYR A 140 -0.14 -12.07 -2.12
CA TYR A 140 -1.45 -12.60 -1.71
C TYR A 140 -1.55 -14.12 -1.86
N LYS A 141 -1.14 -14.67 -3.02
CA LYS A 141 -1.14 -16.12 -3.24
C LYS A 141 -0.28 -16.86 -2.21
N ARG A 142 0.87 -16.29 -1.87
CA ARG A 142 1.79 -16.89 -0.88
C ARG A 142 1.19 -16.89 0.52
N ILE A 143 0.61 -15.76 0.95
CA ILE A 143 0.03 -15.61 2.29
C ILE A 143 -1.22 -16.47 2.45
N PHE A 144 -2.12 -16.49 1.46
CA PHE A 144 -3.36 -17.27 1.56
C PHE A 144 -3.22 -18.76 1.18
N GLY A 145 -2.13 -19.16 0.54
CA GLY A 145 -1.86 -20.54 0.17
C GLY A 145 -2.87 -21.18 -0.80
N ARG A 146 -3.70 -20.38 -1.47
CA ARG A 146 -4.78 -20.85 -2.37
C ARG A 146 -4.89 -19.94 -3.60
N PRO A 147 -5.54 -20.42 -4.67
CA PRO A 147 -5.90 -19.56 -5.80
C PRO A 147 -6.78 -18.40 -5.37
N LEU A 148 -6.57 -17.24 -5.99
CA LEU A 148 -7.34 -16.03 -5.76
C LEU A 148 -8.23 -15.76 -6.97
N ALA A 149 -9.45 -15.30 -6.72
CA ALA A 149 -10.26 -14.67 -7.74
C ALA A 149 -9.80 -13.21 -7.89
N LEU A 150 -9.63 -12.77 -9.14
CA LEU A 150 -9.31 -11.39 -9.48
C LEU A 150 -10.46 -10.80 -10.30
N VAL A 151 -10.99 -9.66 -9.87
CA VAL A 151 -11.85 -8.82 -10.69
C VAL A 151 -11.00 -7.66 -11.17
N HIS A 152 -10.87 -7.51 -12.49
CA HIS A 152 -9.98 -6.56 -13.14
C HIS A 152 -10.80 -5.58 -13.98
N PHE A 153 -10.67 -4.29 -13.67
CA PHE A 153 -11.28 -3.19 -14.43
C PHE A 153 -10.18 -2.44 -15.15
N ASP A 154 -9.99 -2.72 -16.42
CA ASP A 154 -8.95 -2.14 -17.25
C ASP A 154 -9.43 -1.93 -18.68
N ALA A 155 -8.81 -1.03 -19.43
CA ALA A 155 -9.03 -0.85 -20.85
C ALA A 155 -8.37 -1.95 -21.71
N HIS A 156 -7.44 -2.73 -21.14
CA HIS A 156 -6.70 -3.79 -21.78
C HIS A 156 -6.93 -5.11 -21.04
N CYS A 157 -6.71 -6.23 -21.72
CA CYS A 157 -6.91 -7.55 -21.12
C CYS A 157 -5.69 -8.07 -20.35
N ASP A 158 -4.50 -7.54 -20.56
CA ASP A 158 -3.23 -7.85 -19.88
C ASP A 158 -2.85 -9.35 -19.83
N THR A 159 -3.17 -10.08 -20.90
CA THR A 159 -2.93 -11.52 -21.08
C THR A 159 -1.83 -11.81 -22.10
#